data_fbfca59b92c32ea01001f3c92fe4a4b1
#
_entry.id   fbfca59b92c32ea01001f3c92fe4a4b1
#
_cell.length_a   1.000
_cell.length_b   1.000
_cell.length_c   1.000
_cell.angle_alpha   90.00
_cell.angle_beta   90.00
_cell.angle_gamma   90.00
#
_symmetry.space_group_name_H-M   'P 1'
#
loop_
_entity.id
_entity.type
_entity.pdbx_description
1 polymer ?
#
loop_
_entity_poly.entity_id
_entity_poly.type
_entity_poly.pdbx_seq_one_letter_code
_entity_poly.pdbx_strand_id
1 'polypeptide(L)'
;MFAKDYLAETLNCYSRCVAAGSVERQEMQWAFDVLTEYFSVVDLSSPWLDKAYNQFSQLPKPASSNDFIPYCRDEGVKSDVNYEQFLALCQQRRSVRWYRKEAVPIELIEQAVQAASLAPSACNRQPFRFYTAVQEQQAQEIANIAMGTVGFSHNIPAMIAVVGDLSAYPFERDRHVIYIDGSLAAMQLMLALETLGLSTCPINWPDLEKKERDLSKLLKLKPYERPIMLISVGYPDPGGMIPYSHKKSPKQLIKEV
;
A
#
# COMPACT_ATOMS: atom_id res chain seq x y z
N MET A 1 12.03 -29.58 4.88
CA MET A 1 10.96 -29.30 5.85
C MET A 1 10.70 -27.81 5.85
N PHE A 2 9.47 -27.39 5.63
CA PHE A 2 9.08 -25.97 5.51
C PHE A 2 9.24 -25.23 6.83
N ALA A 3 9.64 -23.96 6.80
CA ALA A 3 9.80 -23.02 7.91
C ALA A 3 10.91 -23.33 8.95
N LYS A 4 11.72 -24.38 8.78
CA LYS A 4 12.73 -24.80 9.76
C LYS A 4 13.68 -23.66 10.17
N ASP A 5 14.10 -22.84 9.20
CA ASP A 5 15.15 -21.86 9.41
C ASP A 5 14.65 -20.55 10.08
N TYR A 6 13.33 -20.33 10.13
CA TYR A 6 12.76 -19.08 10.65
C TYR A 6 11.62 -19.25 11.66
N LEU A 7 11.11 -20.48 11.88
CA LEU A 7 9.96 -20.69 12.78
C LEU A 7 10.25 -20.23 14.22
N ALA A 8 11.45 -20.48 14.72
CA ALA A 8 11.83 -20.05 16.08
C ALA A 8 11.83 -18.52 16.21
N GLU A 9 12.33 -17.81 15.19
CA GLU A 9 12.31 -16.35 15.15
C GLU A 9 10.88 -15.83 15.05
N THR A 10 10.03 -16.46 14.22
CA THR A 10 8.61 -16.12 14.06
C THR A 10 7.87 -16.23 15.40
N LEU A 11 8.04 -17.33 16.13
CA LEU A 11 7.42 -17.52 17.44
C LEU A 11 7.91 -16.50 18.48
N ASN A 12 9.20 -16.20 18.48
CA ASN A 12 9.77 -15.21 19.38
C ASN A 12 9.24 -13.80 19.03
N CYS A 13 9.09 -13.47 17.75
CA CYS A 13 8.50 -12.22 17.30
C CYS A 13 7.04 -12.12 17.74
N TYR A 14 6.23 -13.15 17.46
CA TYR A 14 4.84 -13.23 17.88
C TYR A 14 4.70 -13.03 19.40
N SER A 15 5.50 -13.76 20.19
CA SER A 15 5.50 -13.65 21.65
C SER A 15 5.80 -12.22 22.14
N ARG A 16 6.79 -11.55 21.53
CA ARG A 16 7.11 -10.15 21.84
C ARG A 16 5.97 -9.19 21.48
N CYS A 17 5.33 -9.39 20.34
CA CYS A 17 4.17 -8.58 19.93
C CYS A 17 2.99 -8.75 20.89
N VAL A 18 2.70 -9.99 21.32
CA VAL A 18 1.69 -10.27 22.37
C VAL A 18 2.02 -9.51 23.66
N ALA A 19 3.26 -9.60 24.13
CA ALA A 19 3.70 -8.94 25.38
C ALA A 19 3.66 -7.41 25.28
N ALA A 20 3.99 -6.85 24.11
CA ALA A 20 3.99 -5.41 23.88
C ALA A 20 2.58 -4.81 23.78
N GLY A 21 1.58 -5.56 23.31
CA GLY A 21 0.19 -5.12 23.17
C GLY A 21 -0.01 -3.92 22.22
N SER A 22 1.00 -3.61 21.38
CA SER A 22 1.01 -2.42 20.51
C SER A 22 0.68 -2.72 19.05
N VAL A 23 0.54 -4.01 18.69
CA VAL A 23 0.20 -4.45 17.34
C VAL A 23 -1.32 -4.48 17.18
N GLU A 24 -1.78 -4.16 15.98
CA GLU A 24 -3.19 -4.14 15.64
C GLU A 24 -3.81 -5.53 15.84
N ARG A 25 -5.07 -5.56 16.33
CA ARG A 25 -5.73 -6.80 16.73
C ARG A 25 -5.90 -7.81 15.59
N GLN A 26 -6.24 -7.34 14.39
CA GLN A 26 -6.44 -8.23 13.23
C GLN A 26 -5.12 -8.82 12.74
N GLU A 27 -4.04 -8.05 12.81
CA GLU A 27 -2.70 -8.54 12.46
C GLU A 27 -2.24 -9.64 13.44
N MET A 28 -2.51 -9.46 14.74
CA MET A 28 -2.24 -10.49 15.74
C MET A 28 -3.10 -11.74 15.54
N GLN A 29 -4.36 -11.57 15.15
CA GLN A 29 -5.25 -12.68 14.83
C GLN A 29 -4.74 -13.45 13.61
N TRP A 30 -4.39 -12.75 12.53
CA TRP A 30 -3.79 -13.36 11.34
C TRP A 30 -2.54 -14.18 11.67
N ALA A 31 -1.61 -13.61 12.44
CA ALA A 31 -0.40 -14.32 12.83
C ALA A 31 -0.70 -15.59 13.65
N PHE A 32 -1.69 -15.52 14.54
CA PHE A 32 -2.13 -16.66 15.34
C PHE A 32 -2.80 -17.74 14.47
N ASP A 33 -3.70 -17.37 13.57
CA ASP A 33 -4.43 -18.31 12.69
C ASP A 33 -3.46 -19.04 11.77
N VAL A 34 -2.51 -18.33 11.15
CA VAL A 34 -1.48 -18.95 10.30
C VAL A 34 -0.59 -19.91 11.08
N LEU A 35 -0.18 -19.56 12.31
CA LEU A 35 0.61 -20.46 13.14
C LEU A 35 -0.20 -21.67 13.59
N THR A 36 -1.47 -21.49 13.91
CA THR A 36 -2.39 -22.59 14.27
C THR A 36 -2.54 -23.57 13.12
N GLU A 37 -2.80 -23.04 11.91
CA GLU A 37 -2.91 -23.88 10.71
C GLU A 37 -1.59 -24.57 10.38
N TYR A 38 -0.45 -23.88 10.49
CA TYR A 38 0.86 -24.50 10.31
C TYR A 38 1.04 -25.73 11.22
N PHE A 39 0.76 -25.60 12.51
CA PHE A 39 0.91 -26.72 13.46
C PHE A 39 -0.15 -27.82 13.30
N SER A 40 -1.26 -27.55 12.63
CA SER A 40 -2.29 -28.57 12.33
C SER A 40 -1.86 -29.51 11.20
N VAL A 41 -1.01 -29.03 10.26
CA VAL A 41 -0.64 -29.77 9.04
C VAL A 41 0.77 -30.38 9.08
N VAL A 42 1.62 -29.98 10.04
CA VAL A 42 2.99 -30.51 10.15
C VAL A 42 3.06 -31.74 11.06
N ASP A 43 3.97 -32.65 10.73
CA ASP A 43 4.25 -33.81 11.57
C ASP A 43 5.10 -33.42 12.79
N LEU A 44 4.49 -33.41 13.98
CA LEU A 44 5.11 -33.03 15.25
C LEU A 44 6.05 -34.09 15.83
N SER A 45 6.29 -35.20 15.15
CA SER A 45 7.22 -36.26 15.60
C SER A 45 8.68 -35.79 15.73
N SER A 46 9.02 -34.68 15.07
CA SER A 46 10.35 -34.06 15.14
C SER A 46 10.53 -33.28 16.44
N PRO A 47 11.58 -33.53 17.26
CA PRO A 47 11.77 -32.90 18.57
C PRO A 47 11.82 -31.37 18.54
N TRP A 48 12.30 -30.77 17.44
CA TRP A 48 12.35 -29.31 17.32
C TRP A 48 10.97 -28.71 17.02
N LEU A 49 10.10 -29.41 16.26
CA LEU A 49 8.71 -29.00 16.01
C LEU A 49 7.85 -29.18 17.25
N ASP A 50 8.01 -30.27 17.97
CA ASP A 50 7.34 -30.49 19.25
C ASP A 50 7.68 -29.38 20.25
N LYS A 51 8.95 -29.01 20.37
CA LYS A 51 9.39 -27.88 21.20
C LYS A 51 8.74 -26.56 20.75
N ALA A 52 8.70 -26.28 19.44
CA ALA A 52 8.10 -25.07 18.88
C ALA A 52 6.58 -25.04 19.14
N TYR A 53 5.89 -26.17 18.97
CA TYR A 53 4.47 -26.31 19.26
C TYR A 53 4.18 -26.09 20.75
N ASN A 54 4.97 -26.67 21.63
CA ASN A 54 4.84 -26.47 23.08
C ASN A 54 5.02 -24.99 23.47
N GLN A 55 5.96 -24.28 22.85
CA GLN A 55 6.11 -22.84 23.02
C GLN A 55 4.87 -22.07 22.55
N PHE A 56 4.38 -22.39 21.34
CA PHE A 56 3.20 -21.72 20.77
C PHE A 56 1.94 -21.97 21.60
N SER A 57 1.72 -23.18 22.08
CA SER A 57 0.53 -23.60 22.85
C SER A 57 0.39 -22.87 24.20
N GLN A 58 1.50 -22.31 24.73
CA GLN A 58 1.52 -21.56 25.98
C GLN A 58 1.23 -20.07 25.77
N LEU A 59 1.22 -19.58 24.51
CA LEU A 59 0.96 -18.16 24.24
C LEU A 59 -0.54 -17.85 24.36
N PRO A 60 -0.90 -16.62 24.75
CA PRO A 60 -2.28 -16.19 24.81
C PRO A 60 -2.97 -16.36 23.45
N LYS A 61 -4.16 -16.93 23.47
CA LYS A 61 -4.97 -17.11 22.26
C LYS A 61 -5.85 -15.89 22.05
N PRO A 62 -5.80 -15.23 20.85
CA PRO A 62 -6.79 -14.25 20.49
C PRO A 62 -8.19 -14.87 20.46
N ALA A 63 -9.24 -14.04 20.50
CA ALA A 63 -10.61 -14.53 20.29
C ALA A 63 -10.69 -15.14 18.89
N SER A 64 -11.03 -16.44 18.84
CA SER A 64 -10.89 -17.29 17.68
C SER A 64 -11.76 -16.83 16.49
N SER A 65 -11.13 -16.59 15.34
CA SER A 65 -11.66 -16.92 14.03
C SER A 65 -10.57 -17.72 13.32
N ASN A 66 -10.86 -18.71 12.55
CA ASN A 66 -9.88 -19.35 11.64
C ASN A 66 -10.03 -18.75 10.23
N ASP A 67 -10.26 -17.44 10.14
CA ASP A 67 -10.60 -16.77 8.89
C ASP A 67 -9.34 -16.39 8.08
N PHE A 68 -8.19 -16.25 8.77
CA PHE A 68 -6.94 -15.79 8.14
C PHE A 68 -5.95 -16.93 7.86
N ILE A 69 -6.45 -18.00 7.25
CA ILE A 69 -5.66 -19.19 6.89
C ILE A 69 -5.50 -19.32 5.37
N PRO A 70 -4.51 -20.08 4.87
CA PRO A 70 -4.43 -20.43 3.45
C PRO A 70 -5.69 -21.12 2.96
N TYR A 71 -6.13 -20.77 1.76
CA TYR A 71 -7.35 -21.29 1.15
C TYR A 71 -7.12 -21.70 -0.31
N CYS A 72 -7.97 -22.57 -0.85
CA CYS A 72 -7.92 -22.95 -2.26
C CYS A 72 -8.34 -21.79 -3.15
N ARG A 73 -7.70 -21.64 -4.33
CA ARG A 73 -7.99 -20.54 -5.26
C ARG A 73 -9.47 -20.44 -5.62
N ASP A 74 -10.19 -21.57 -5.68
CA ASP A 74 -11.61 -21.61 -6.03
C ASP A 74 -12.54 -21.13 -4.93
N GLU A 75 -12.06 -21.08 -3.69
CA GLU A 75 -12.79 -20.58 -2.50
C GLU A 75 -12.68 -19.05 -2.38
N GLY A 76 -11.73 -18.43 -3.09
CA GLY A 76 -11.52 -17.00 -3.07
C GLY A 76 -12.61 -16.21 -3.79
N VAL A 77 -12.65 -14.90 -3.53
CA VAL A 77 -13.56 -13.97 -4.17
C VAL A 77 -13.38 -14.02 -5.70
N LYS A 78 -14.50 -14.11 -6.43
CA LYS A 78 -14.54 -14.04 -7.90
C LYS A 78 -15.12 -12.69 -8.31
N SER A 79 -14.49 -12.04 -9.26
CA SER A 79 -14.93 -10.77 -9.81
C SER A 79 -15.68 -11.00 -11.12
N ASP A 80 -16.76 -10.24 -11.33
CA ASP A 80 -17.50 -10.22 -12.60
C ASP A 80 -16.94 -9.20 -13.60
N VAL A 81 -15.87 -8.46 -13.23
CA VAL A 81 -15.20 -7.49 -14.10
C VAL A 81 -14.49 -8.23 -15.24
N ASN A 82 -14.92 -7.99 -16.48
CA ASN A 82 -14.28 -8.52 -17.66
C ASN A 82 -13.13 -7.61 -18.16
N TYR A 83 -12.38 -8.08 -19.16
CA TYR A 83 -11.22 -7.36 -19.69
C TYR A 83 -11.60 -5.98 -20.26
N GLU A 84 -12.70 -5.88 -21.01
CA GLU A 84 -13.16 -4.66 -21.64
C GLU A 84 -13.52 -3.58 -20.60
N GLN A 85 -14.18 -3.97 -19.53
CA GLN A 85 -14.51 -3.09 -18.42
C GLN A 85 -13.25 -2.58 -17.70
N PHE A 86 -12.30 -3.48 -17.45
CA PHE A 86 -11.02 -3.10 -16.85
C PHE A 86 -10.21 -2.19 -17.77
N LEU A 87 -10.15 -2.50 -19.06
CA LEU A 87 -9.46 -1.67 -20.05
C LEU A 87 -10.08 -0.27 -20.15
N ALA A 88 -11.41 -0.17 -20.14
CA ALA A 88 -12.13 1.11 -20.13
C ALA A 88 -11.74 1.96 -18.91
N LEU A 89 -11.70 1.37 -17.71
CA LEU A 89 -11.25 2.06 -16.49
C LEU A 89 -9.79 2.55 -16.63
N CYS A 90 -8.90 1.72 -17.16
CA CYS A 90 -7.51 2.11 -17.42
C CYS A 90 -7.40 3.26 -18.44
N GLN A 91 -8.30 3.30 -19.42
CA GLN A 91 -8.37 4.37 -20.41
C GLN A 91 -8.99 5.65 -19.83
N GLN A 92 -9.98 5.54 -18.97
CA GLN A 92 -10.63 6.66 -18.30
C GLN A 92 -9.68 7.39 -17.35
N ARG A 93 -8.97 6.64 -16.49
CA ARG A 93 -8.00 7.23 -15.58
C ARG A 93 -6.92 8.01 -16.34
N ARG A 94 -6.83 9.30 -16.10
CA ARG A 94 -5.82 10.20 -16.67
C ARG A 94 -5.20 11.08 -15.56
N SER A 95 -4.06 11.68 -15.86
CA SER A 95 -3.46 12.69 -14.99
C SER A 95 -4.24 14.00 -15.13
N VAL A 96 -5.25 14.16 -14.29
CA VAL A 96 -6.10 15.35 -14.21
C VAL A 96 -5.42 16.40 -13.33
N ARG A 97 -5.42 17.66 -13.78
CA ARG A 97 -4.78 18.77 -13.07
C ARG A 97 -5.75 19.92 -12.79
N TRP A 98 -6.96 19.86 -13.36
CA TRP A 98 -8.00 20.86 -13.17
C TRP A 98 -9.17 20.23 -12.43
N TYR A 99 -9.42 20.77 -11.26
CA TYR A 99 -10.43 20.23 -10.34
C TYR A 99 -11.51 21.27 -10.08
N ARG A 100 -12.70 20.83 -9.74
CA ARG A 100 -13.76 21.64 -9.20
C ARG A 100 -13.35 22.16 -7.82
N LYS A 101 -13.87 23.31 -7.43
CA LYS A 101 -13.75 23.84 -6.06
C LYS A 101 -14.73 23.09 -5.14
N GLU A 102 -14.45 21.83 -4.91
CA GLU A 102 -15.28 20.92 -4.13
C GLU A 102 -14.38 20.12 -3.19
N ALA A 103 -14.78 20.06 -1.91
CA ALA A 103 -14.02 19.30 -0.91
C ALA A 103 -14.06 17.80 -1.21
N VAL A 104 -12.94 17.13 -1.02
CA VAL A 104 -12.81 15.68 -1.14
C VAL A 104 -13.12 15.06 0.21
N PRO A 105 -14.20 14.25 0.34
CA PRO A 105 -14.49 13.51 1.56
C PRO A 105 -13.39 12.51 1.89
N ILE A 106 -12.96 12.47 3.15
CA ILE A 106 -11.92 11.51 3.58
C ILE A 106 -12.41 10.07 3.42
N GLU A 107 -13.69 9.83 3.57
CA GLU A 107 -14.33 8.51 3.48
C GLU A 107 -14.16 7.89 2.09
N LEU A 108 -14.13 8.69 1.02
CA LEU A 108 -13.84 8.19 -0.33
C LEU A 108 -12.36 7.80 -0.49
N ILE A 109 -11.46 8.52 0.17
CA ILE A 109 -10.04 8.14 0.20
C ILE A 109 -9.86 6.85 1.00
N GLU A 110 -10.53 6.71 2.13
CA GLU A 110 -10.50 5.48 2.95
C GLU A 110 -11.00 4.26 2.16
N GLN A 111 -12.10 4.38 1.42
CA GLN A 111 -12.60 3.33 0.53
C GLN A 111 -11.56 2.96 -0.54
N ALA A 112 -10.91 3.95 -1.15
CA ALA A 112 -9.88 3.71 -2.14
C ALA A 112 -8.62 3.08 -1.53
N VAL A 113 -8.25 3.44 -0.30
CA VAL A 113 -7.15 2.83 0.45
C VAL A 113 -7.45 1.37 0.78
N GLN A 114 -8.70 1.03 1.09
CA GLN A 114 -9.12 -0.36 1.27
C GLN A 114 -8.84 -1.21 0.02
N ALA A 115 -9.12 -0.68 -1.18
CA ALA A 115 -8.75 -1.36 -2.42
C ALA A 115 -7.23 -1.40 -2.61
N ALA A 116 -6.51 -0.31 -2.32
CA ALA A 116 -5.06 -0.20 -2.46
C ALA A 116 -4.31 -1.18 -1.54
N SER A 117 -4.83 -1.47 -0.35
CA SER A 117 -4.21 -2.40 0.60
C SER A 117 -4.17 -3.85 0.09
N LEU A 118 -4.97 -4.19 -0.92
CA LEU A 118 -4.96 -5.51 -1.58
C LEU A 118 -3.83 -5.64 -2.63
N ALA A 119 -3.05 -4.59 -2.87
CA ALA A 119 -1.89 -4.67 -3.74
C ALA A 119 -0.85 -5.65 -3.16
N PRO A 120 -0.19 -6.45 -4.01
CA PRO A 120 0.86 -7.34 -3.52
C PRO A 120 2.04 -6.53 -2.97
N SER A 121 2.67 -7.05 -1.92
CA SER A 121 3.92 -6.52 -1.39
C SER A 121 4.89 -7.65 -1.07
N ALA A 122 6.19 -7.36 -1.09
CA ALA A 122 7.21 -8.36 -0.82
C ALA A 122 7.05 -8.92 0.61
N CYS A 123 6.88 -10.24 0.73
CA CYS A 123 6.59 -10.94 1.98
C CYS A 123 5.36 -10.37 2.74
N ASN A 124 4.43 -9.76 2.03
CA ASN A 124 3.25 -9.07 2.60
C ASN A 124 3.61 -8.03 3.68
N ARG A 125 4.76 -7.36 3.55
CA ARG A 125 5.23 -6.40 4.55
C ARG A 125 4.52 -5.06 4.51
N GLN A 126 3.89 -4.71 3.38
CA GLN A 126 3.11 -3.48 3.18
C GLN A 126 3.87 -2.23 3.68
N PRO A 127 5.09 -1.98 3.20
CA PRO A 127 6.01 -0.97 3.73
C PRO A 127 5.68 0.43 3.19
N PHE A 128 4.40 0.81 3.20
CA PHE A 128 3.94 2.08 2.68
C PHE A 128 2.78 2.63 3.51
N ARG A 129 2.65 3.96 3.48
CA ARG A 129 1.55 4.71 4.07
C ARG A 129 1.08 5.81 3.15
N PHE A 130 -0.18 6.18 3.28
CA PHE A 130 -0.80 7.29 2.57
C PHE A 130 -1.02 8.45 3.55
N TYR A 131 -0.17 9.48 3.46
CA TYR A 131 -0.36 10.72 4.19
C TYR A 131 -1.32 11.61 3.42
N THR A 132 -2.50 11.87 3.96
CA THR A 132 -3.59 12.55 3.25
C THR A 132 -3.80 13.97 3.79
N ALA A 133 -3.95 14.93 2.90
CA ALA A 133 -4.36 16.29 3.19
C ALA A 133 -5.64 16.60 2.40
N VAL A 134 -6.79 16.64 3.09
CA VAL A 134 -8.11 16.96 2.51
C VAL A 134 -8.50 18.42 2.73
N GLN A 135 -7.70 19.18 3.46
CA GLN A 135 -7.84 20.63 3.55
C GLN A 135 -7.04 21.26 2.42
N GLU A 136 -7.70 22.10 1.61
CA GLU A 136 -7.12 22.73 0.42
C GLU A 136 -5.78 23.42 0.71
N GLN A 137 -5.70 24.18 1.80
CA GLN A 137 -4.47 24.87 2.19
C GLN A 137 -3.31 23.89 2.42
N GLN A 138 -3.54 22.79 3.16
CA GLN A 138 -2.51 21.79 3.42
C GLN A 138 -2.11 21.03 2.15
N ALA A 139 -3.09 20.73 1.29
CA ALA A 139 -2.83 20.07 0.01
C ALA A 139 -1.93 20.95 -0.88
N GLN A 140 -2.20 22.25 -0.93
CA GLN A 140 -1.40 23.22 -1.69
C GLN A 140 -0.02 23.44 -1.07
N GLU A 141 0.12 23.44 0.25
CA GLU A 141 1.42 23.50 0.93
C GLU A 141 2.32 22.31 0.52
N ILE A 142 1.77 21.09 0.53
CA ILE A 142 2.48 19.90 0.05
C ILE A 142 2.82 20.04 -1.44
N ALA A 143 1.85 20.44 -2.25
CA ALA A 143 2.02 20.61 -3.69
C ALA A 143 3.14 21.60 -4.04
N ASN A 144 3.28 22.70 -3.29
CA ASN A 144 4.28 23.74 -3.54
C ASN A 144 5.73 23.25 -3.22
N ILE A 145 5.90 22.21 -2.44
CA ILE A 145 7.21 21.60 -2.24
C ILE A 145 7.63 20.82 -3.51
N ALA A 146 6.70 20.16 -4.19
CA ALA A 146 6.98 19.37 -5.39
C ALA A 146 7.46 20.24 -6.56
N MET A 147 8.16 19.61 -7.53
CA MET A 147 8.59 20.31 -8.75
C MET A 147 7.55 20.22 -9.87
N GLY A 148 6.75 19.17 -9.90
CA GLY A 148 5.83 18.85 -11.00
C GLY A 148 4.46 19.54 -10.92
N THR A 149 4.26 20.46 -9.99
CA THR A 149 2.96 21.09 -9.69
C THR A 149 2.89 22.56 -10.12
N VAL A 150 3.99 23.09 -10.64
CA VAL A 150 4.05 24.49 -11.11
C VAL A 150 2.94 24.74 -12.14
N GLY A 151 2.13 25.78 -11.89
CA GLY A 151 1.01 26.16 -12.75
C GLY A 151 -0.34 25.60 -12.37
N PHE A 152 -0.43 24.58 -11.50
CA PHE A 152 -1.73 24.03 -11.06
C PHE A 152 -1.83 23.74 -9.55
N SER A 153 -0.78 23.94 -8.76
CA SER A 153 -0.79 23.70 -7.31
C SER A 153 -1.93 24.41 -6.58
N HIS A 154 -2.28 25.64 -7.03
CA HIS A 154 -3.35 26.47 -6.48
C HIS A 154 -4.77 25.89 -6.72
N ASN A 155 -4.90 24.88 -7.56
CA ASN A 155 -6.17 24.27 -7.92
C ASN A 155 -6.35 22.87 -7.28
N ILE A 156 -5.42 22.44 -6.43
CA ILE A 156 -5.45 21.10 -5.83
C ILE A 156 -6.28 21.11 -4.55
N PRO A 157 -7.43 20.41 -4.49
CA PRO A 157 -8.29 20.39 -3.31
C PRO A 157 -7.82 19.38 -2.25
N ALA A 158 -7.19 18.28 -2.68
CA ALA A 158 -6.64 17.25 -1.79
C ALA A 158 -5.34 16.67 -2.34
N MET A 159 -4.46 16.22 -1.43
CA MET A 159 -3.16 15.65 -1.76
C MET A 159 -2.91 14.39 -0.93
N ILE A 160 -2.37 13.36 -1.57
CA ILE A 160 -1.89 12.15 -0.92
C ILE A 160 -0.38 12.04 -1.17
N ALA A 161 0.41 11.92 -0.11
CA ALA A 161 1.80 11.55 -0.22
C ALA A 161 1.94 10.05 0.07
N VAL A 162 2.45 9.31 -0.91
CA VAL A 162 2.81 7.90 -0.75
C VAL A 162 4.19 7.84 -0.15
N VAL A 163 4.30 7.27 1.05
CA VAL A 163 5.53 7.23 1.84
C VAL A 163 5.90 5.79 2.12
N GLY A 164 7.14 5.42 1.81
CA GLY A 164 7.70 4.10 2.08
C GLY A 164 8.44 4.05 3.41
N ASP A 165 8.43 2.90 4.06
CA ASP A 165 9.08 2.62 5.33
C ASP A 165 10.25 1.65 5.14
N LEU A 166 11.49 2.18 5.18
CA LEU A 166 12.70 1.38 5.03
C LEU A 166 12.93 0.41 6.19
N SER A 167 12.35 0.67 7.37
CA SER A 167 12.51 -0.20 8.54
C SER A 167 11.79 -1.55 8.41
N ALA A 168 10.93 -1.68 7.42
CA ALA A 168 10.25 -2.95 7.10
C ALA A 168 11.21 -4.03 6.56
N TYR A 169 12.42 -3.64 6.12
CA TYR A 169 13.41 -4.56 5.53
C TYR A 169 14.71 -4.55 6.33
N PRO A 170 15.23 -5.72 6.74
CA PRO A 170 16.43 -5.81 7.58
C PRO A 170 17.74 -5.59 6.80
N PHE A 171 17.71 -5.65 5.45
CA PHE A 171 18.92 -5.58 4.63
C PHE A 171 18.85 -4.45 3.62
N GLU A 172 19.99 -3.76 3.42
CA GLU A 172 20.12 -2.66 2.45
C GLU A 172 19.80 -3.09 1.00
N ARG A 173 20.03 -4.35 0.65
CA ARG A 173 19.70 -4.89 -0.68
C ARG A 173 18.22 -4.70 -1.04
N ASP A 174 17.34 -4.58 -0.04
CA ASP A 174 15.89 -4.49 -0.21
C ASP A 174 15.38 -3.04 -0.16
N ARG A 175 16.26 -2.02 -0.04
CA ARG A 175 15.89 -0.60 0.07
C ARG A 175 14.99 -0.08 -1.07
N HIS A 176 15.08 -0.68 -2.27
CA HIS A 176 14.29 -0.30 -3.43
C HIS A 176 12.85 -0.85 -3.38
N VAL A 177 12.59 -1.86 -2.55
CA VAL A 177 11.30 -2.56 -2.53
C VAL A 177 10.16 -1.65 -2.08
N ILE A 178 10.42 -0.68 -1.18
CA ILE A 178 9.42 0.31 -0.78
C ILE A 178 8.84 1.08 -1.98
N TYR A 179 9.66 1.36 -3.00
CA TYR A 179 9.22 2.07 -4.21
C TYR A 179 8.37 1.17 -5.11
N ILE A 180 8.67 -0.12 -5.18
CA ILE A 180 7.90 -1.11 -5.93
C ILE A 180 6.53 -1.28 -5.27
N ASP A 181 6.51 -1.65 -4.01
CA ASP A 181 5.29 -1.97 -3.27
C ASP A 181 4.37 -0.76 -3.14
N GLY A 182 4.94 0.40 -2.79
CA GLY A 182 4.18 1.65 -2.72
C GLY A 182 3.61 2.10 -4.08
N SER A 183 4.32 1.83 -5.18
CA SER A 183 3.83 2.16 -6.53
C SER A 183 2.72 1.22 -6.98
N LEU A 184 2.77 -0.06 -6.63
CA LEU A 184 1.69 -1.02 -6.89
C LEU A 184 0.41 -0.58 -6.16
N ALA A 185 0.52 -0.27 -4.87
CA ALA A 185 -0.61 0.22 -4.08
C ALA A 185 -1.13 1.57 -4.58
N ALA A 186 -0.24 2.51 -4.97
CA ALA A 186 -0.62 3.80 -5.53
C ALA A 186 -1.40 3.68 -6.84
N MET A 187 -1.02 2.73 -7.73
CA MET A 187 -1.78 2.51 -8.97
C MET A 187 -3.17 1.97 -8.67
N GLN A 188 -3.29 1.04 -7.73
CA GLN A 188 -4.58 0.49 -7.32
C GLN A 188 -5.46 1.55 -6.64
N LEU A 189 -4.87 2.40 -5.78
CA LEU A 189 -5.53 3.57 -5.20
C LEU A 189 -6.13 4.49 -6.27
N MET A 190 -5.34 4.85 -7.29
CA MET A 190 -5.79 5.75 -8.34
C MET A 190 -6.93 5.18 -9.18
N LEU A 191 -6.93 3.87 -9.45
CA LEU A 191 -8.03 3.19 -10.13
C LEU A 191 -9.30 3.19 -9.27
N ALA A 192 -9.16 2.91 -7.97
CA ALA A 192 -10.29 2.94 -7.05
C ALA A 192 -10.89 4.35 -6.93
N LEU A 193 -10.07 5.39 -6.79
CA LEU A 193 -10.55 6.79 -6.76
C LEU A 193 -11.30 7.16 -8.04
N GLU A 194 -10.83 6.71 -9.20
CA GLU A 194 -11.52 6.95 -10.48
C GLU A 194 -12.92 6.31 -10.50
N THR A 195 -13.09 5.11 -9.91
CA THR A 195 -14.43 4.48 -9.78
C THR A 195 -15.35 5.20 -8.81
N LEU A 196 -14.78 5.97 -7.89
CA LEU A 196 -15.51 6.79 -6.91
C LEU A 196 -15.80 8.21 -7.41
N GLY A 197 -15.51 8.50 -8.70
CA GLY A 197 -15.74 9.79 -9.32
C GLY A 197 -14.67 10.85 -9.02
N LEU A 198 -13.56 10.44 -8.41
CA LEU A 198 -12.41 11.29 -8.13
C LEU A 198 -11.29 11.03 -9.12
N SER A 199 -10.79 12.08 -9.74
CA SER A 199 -9.63 11.97 -10.63
C SER A 199 -8.33 12.34 -9.91
N THR A 200 -7.22 11.85 -10.46
CA THR A 200 -5.91 11.97 -9.82
C THR A 200 -4.83 12.41 -10.80
N CYS A 201 -3.75 12.98 -10.25
CA CYS A 201 -2.50 13.16 -10.98
C CYS A 201 -1.33 12.67 -10.12
N PRO A 202 -0.65 11.57 -10.50
CA PRO A 202 0.59 11.19 -9.85
C PRO A 202 1.69 12.18 -10.22
N ILE A 203 2.45 12.61 -9.20
CA ILE A 203 3.50 13.60 -9.30
C ILE A 203 4.79 12.92 -8.86
N ASN A 204 5.77 12.88 -9.76
CA ASN A 204 7.07 12.30 -9.49
C ASN A 204 7.73 13.00 -8.29
N TRP A 205 8.33 12.21 -7.42
CA TRP A 205 9.16 12.69 -6.33
C TRP A 205 10.63 12.47 -6.68
N PRO A 206 11.38 13.54 -7.02
CA PRO A 206 12.79 13.40 -7.34
C PRO A 206 13.63 13.22 -6.07
N ASP A 207 14.73 12.50 -6.19
CA ASP A 207 15.73 12.34 -5.12
C ASP A 207 16.55 13.64 -4.98
N LEU A 208 15.95 14.64 -4.33
CA LEU A 208 16.55 15.94 -4.05
C LEU A 208 16.50 16.21 -2.54
N GLU A 209 17.66 16.18 -1.88
CA GLU A 209 17.80 16.29 -0.43
C GLU A 209 16.99 17.45 0.19
N LYS A 210 17.03 18.64 -0.43
CA LYS A 210 16.27 19.81 0.07
C LYS A 210 14.77 19.53 0.06
N LYS A 211 14.24 18.99 -1.04
CA LYS A 211 12.80 18.71 -1.20
C LYS A 211 12.35 17.63 -0.23
N GLU A 212 13.15 16.58 -0.11
CA GLU A 212 12.90 15.49 0.82
C GLU A 212 12.87 15.98 2.27
N ARG A 213 13.82 16.79 2.68
CA ARG A 213 13.85 17.42 4.00
C ARG A 213 12.64 18.33 4.26
N ASP A 214 12.26 19.17 3.28
CA ASP A 214 11.14 20.08 3.41
C ASP A 214 9.82 19.30 3.58
N LEU A 215 9.59 18.26 2.77
CA LEU A 215 8.39 17.43 2.87
C LEU A 215 8.41 16.57 4.16
N SER A 216 9.55 15.99 4.50
CA SER A 216 9.71 15.20 5.74
C SER A 216 9.41 16.03 6.98
N LYS A 217 9.84 17.30 6.99
CA LYS A 217 9.52 18.24 8.09
C LYS A 217 8.02 18.54 8.15
N LEU A 218 7.39 18.81 7.00
CA LEU A 218 5.96 19.13 6.92
C LEU A 218 5.10 17.96 7.38
N LEU A 219 5.40 16.75 6.90
CA LEU A 219 4.67 15.53 7.22
C LEU A 219 5.14 14.86 8.52
N LYS A 220 6.19 15.39 9.18
CA LYS A 220 6.80 14.81 10.39
C LYS A 220 7.25 13.36 10.19
N LEU A 221 7.86 13.08 9.03
CA LEU A 221 8.34 11.76 8.69
C LEU A 221 9.49 11.33 9.63
N LYS A 222 9.55 10.03 9.88
CA LYS A 222 10.66 9.42 10.63
C LYS A 222 11.92 9.31 9.74
N PRO A 223 13.13 9.17 10.32
CA PRO A 223 14.38 9.11 9.53
C PRO A 223 14.45 7.96 8.50
N TYR A 224 13.66 6.93 8.67
CA TYR A 224 13.59 5.77 7.78
C TYR A 224 12.38 5.80 6.83
N GLU A 225 11.55 6.82 6.88
CA GLU A 225 10.44 7.03 5.95
C GLU A 225 10.90 7.88 4.76
N ARG A 226 10.49 7.49 3.56
CA ARG A 226 10.85 8.14 2.29
C ARG A 226 9.63 8.42 1.45
N PRO A 227 9.45 9.65 0.95
CA PRO A 227 8.44 9.94 -0.05
C PRO A 227 8.72 9.14 -1.34
N ILE A 228 7.66 8.52 -1.88
CA ILE A 228 7.72 7.76 -3.13
C ILE A 228 7.16 8.60 -4.27
N MET A 229 5.97 9.16 -4.09
CA MET A 229 5.29 10.05 -5.00
C MET A 229 4.23 10.86 -4.28
N LEU A 230 3.77 11.93 -4.92
CA LEU A 230 2.55 12.62 -4.51
C LEU A 230 1.43 12.31 -5.49
N ILE A 231 0.19 12.37 -5.03
CA ILE A 231 -1.01 12.19 -5.86
C ILE A 231 -1.97 13.31 -5.52
N SER A 232 -2.21 14.26 -6.47
CA SER A 232 -3.30 15.21 -6.31
C SER A 232 -4.63 14.51 -6.59
N VAL A 233 -5.66 14.86 -5.82
CA VAL A 233 -6.98 14.22 -5.86
C VAL A 233 -8.05 15.29 -5.86
N GLY A 234 -9.10 15.10 -6.66
CA GLY A 234 -10.26 15.99 -6.67
C GLY A 234 -11.31 15.56 -7.68
N TYR A 235 -12.47 16.19 -7.62
CA TYR A 235 -13.49 16.05 -8.65
C TYR A 235 -13.00 16.73 -9.93
N PRO A 236 -12.98 16.05 -11.09
CA PRO A 236 -12.45 16.63 -12.31
C PRO A 236 -13.32 17.81 -12.77
N ASP A 237 -12.68 18.89 -13.21
CA ASP A 237 -13.37 19.94 -13.96
C ASP A 237 -13.70 19.41 -15.37
N PRO A 238 -14.99 19.36 -15.77
CA PRO A 238 -15.38 18.89 -17.09
C PRO A 238 -14.78 19.68 -18.24
N GLY A 239 -14.46 20.96 -18.02
CA GLY A 239 -13.80 21.84 -19.00
C GLY A 239 -12.28 21.75 -18.98
N GLY A 240 -11.71 21.06 -18.01
CA GLY A 240 -10.27 20.92 -17.83
C GLY A 240 -9.62 20.07 -18.92
N MET A 241 -8.61 20.63 -19.60
CA MET A 241 -7.90 19.94 -20.68
C MET A 241 -6.96 18.86 -20.14
N ILE A 242 -7.02 17.67 -20.73
CA ILE A 242 -6.13 16.55 -20.45
C ILE A 242 -5.16 16.38 -21.62
N PRO A 243 -3.84 16.46 -21.39
CA PRO A 243 -2.86 16.23 -22.45
C PRO A 243 -2.97 14.83 -23.04
N TYR A 244 -2.91 14.72 -24.36
CA TYR A 244 -2.85 13.43 -25.01
C TYR A 244 -1.52 12.73 -24.71
N SER A 245 -1.58 11.54 -24.12
CA SER A 245 -0.41 10.72 -23.79
C SER A 245 -0.39 9.49 -24.69
N HIS A 246 0.40 9.52 -25.75
CA HIS A 246 0.62 8.36 -26.60
C HIS A 246 1.26 7.20 -25.81
N LYS A 247 0.80 5.99 -26.05
CA LYS A 247 1.31 4.78 -25.39
C LYS A 247 2.09 3.92 -26.40
N LYS A 248 3.17 3.33 -25.91
CA LYS A 248 3.90 2.34 -26.68
C LYS A 248 3.00 1.14 -26.99
N SER A 249 3.16 0.57 -28.17
CA SER A 249 2.45 -0.65 -28.56
C SER A 249 2.94 -1.87 -27.75
N PRO A 250 2.15 -2.94 -27.63
CA PRO A 250 2.61 -4.19 -27.00
C PRO A 250 3.91 -4.72 -27.60
N LYS A 251 4.08 -4.61 -28.93
CA LYS A 251 5.33 -5.03 -29.64
C LYS A 251 6.57 -4.28 -29.17
N GLN A 252 6.43 -3.03 -28.69
CA GLN A 252 7.56 -2.24 -28.16
C GLN A 252 7.89 -2.58 -26.73
N LEU A 253 6.94 -3.16 -25.98
CA LEU A 253 7.06 -3.44 -24.55
C LEU A 253 7.39 -4.90 -24.24
N ILE A 254 6.97 -5.82 -25.12
CA ILE A 254 7.18 -7.26 -24.96
C ILE A 254 8.50 -7.63 -25.66
N LYS A 255 9.33 -8.39 -24.97
CA LYS A 255 10.49 -9.10 -25.51
C LYS A 255 10.35 -10.57 -25.14
N GLU A 256 10.25 -11.41 -26.17
CA GLU A 256 10.31 -12.87 -26.01
C GLU A 256 11.80 -13.28 -25.81
N VAL A 257 12.04 -14.21 -24.89
CA VAL A 257 13.37 -14.73 -24.52
C VAL A 257 13.46 -16.23 -24.76
#